data_5fc203bbb4f53ccab62ccb2da1040a99
#
_entry.id   5fc203bbb4f53ccab62ccb2da1040a99
#
_cell.length_a   1.000
_cell.length_b   1.000
_cell.length_c   1.000
_cell.angle_alpha   90.00
_cell.angle_beta   90.00
_cell.angle_gamma   90.00
#
_symmetry.space_group_name_H-M   'P 1'
#
loop_
_entity.id
_entity.type
_entity.pdbx_description
1 polymer ?
#
loop_
_entity_poly.entity_id
_entity_poly.type
_entity_poly.pdbx_seq_one_letter_code
_entity_poly.pdbx_strand_id
1 'polypeptide(L)'
;MTAEAVGTRAAKLRARLGDLLDPDNPLGYASVLAADERAEMFAEGERKLDEFGLGAEFVPAELGGRLRGLDELIDVLRVVYGHDPCLGAGYGVSSFIAATNVWTAGSAEQRADVASLLLDNGKLATAYNELAHGNDLSACEVAVTSHGNGRVLNGRKEVITNAARADAFVVFARTSQKPGSRSHTPILVDPTTAPPGTVVTLPRYRTDGLRGLPLAGVEFRDHPVPDDRLIGEPGHGLETALRAFQVTRIALSGMATGLLDTALRITLRHVSRRALYGGAVINLPLIRAQLAAAYADLVVCETVADVAARAVHLTPAEASIPAASAKYLVSGLVSRALGGLAAVLGAYSYVRNGETGIFQKLVRDAKSVAIVHASRVACQQTILPQLVLLARRSWHGEATPVEELFHFGEELPELPWDRLSVSAKGIDRLTPLVLREADRDQPDVRLRRMVTDFAGELRELAGECATLPMAQLQPTAGPHSYELVSRFINVTAGAACIGRWRDRDPVYVSALLSRLPLRGKRRCAPFDEEQTERLITDMRKRYPNDLPN
;
A
#
# COMPACT_ATOMS: atom_id res chain seq x y z
N MET A 1 -6.16 -3.37 18.51
CA MET A 1 -6.15 -4.51 17.59
C MET A 1 -7.07 -5.58 18.15
N THR A 2 -8.02 -6.01 17.37
CA THR A 2 -8.66 -7.31 17.60
C THR A 2 -7.56 -8.36 17.40
N ALA A 3 -7.36 -9.24 18.41
CA ALA A 3 -6.66 -10.49 18.16
C ALA A 3 -7.27 -11.08 16.87
N GLU A 4 -6.44 -11.50 15.90
CA GLU A 4 -6.94 -12.20 14.72
C GLU A 4 -7.90 -13.28 15.23
N ALA A 5 -9.16 -13.22 14.79
CA ALA A 5 -10.13 -14.21 15.22
C ALA A 5 -9.57 -15.59 14.81
N VAL A 6 -9.47 -16.48 15.78
CA VAL A 6 -9.01 -17.84 15.56
C VAL A 6 -9.86 -18.43 14.43
N GLY A 7 -9.25 -18.71 13.26
CA GLY A 7 -9.96 -19.24 12.10
C GLY A 7 -9.92 -18.39 10.84
N THR A 8 -9.44 -17.13 10.90
CA THR A 8 -9.25 -16.30 9.70
C THR A 8 -8.21 -16.91 8.74
N ARG A 9 -8.27 -16.52 7.45
CA ARG A 9 -7.29 -16.99 6.45
C ARG A 9 -5.87 -16.53 6.81
N ALA A 10 -5.72 -15.31 7.30
CA ALA A 10 -4.46 -14.76 7.79
C ALA A 10 -3.90 -15.58 8.96
N ALA A 11 -4.72 -15.92 9.95
CA ALA A 11 -4.32 -16.76 11.08
C ALA A 11 -3.91 -18.18 10.63
N LYS A 12 -4.63 -18.77 9.68
CA LYS A 12 -4.28 -20.09 9.10
C LYS A 12 -2.93 -20.04 8.37
N LEU A 13 -2.67 -18.97 7.61
CA LEU A 13 -1.39 -18.79 6.93
C LEU A 13 -0.25 -18.61 7.94
N ARG A 14 -0.44 -17.79 8.98
CA ARG A 14 0.53 -17.59 10.06
C ARG A 14 0.89 -18.89 10.76
N ALA A 15 -0.11 -19.74 11.06
CA ALA A 15 0.10 -21.04 11.66
C ALA A 15 0.91 -21.98 10.74
N ARG A 16 0.72 -21.92 9.41
CA ARG A 16 1.51 -22.72 8.44
C ARG A 16 2.96 -22.27 8.33
N LEU A 17 3.24 -20.99 8.53
CA LEU A 17 4.60 -20.45 8.51
C LEU A 17 5.38 -20.77 9.79
N GLY A 18 4.70 -21.03 10.90
CA GLY A 18 5.30 -21.36 12.19
C GLY A 18 5.99 -20.19 12.88
N ASP A 19 6.84 -20.48 13.87
CA ASP A 19 7.69 -19.46 14.50
C ASP A 19 8.84 -19.09 13.57
N LEU A 20 8.83 -17.90 13.05
CA LEU A 20 9.82 -17.38 12.09
C LEU A 20 11.18 -17.08 12.73
N LEU A 21 11.25 -17.00 14.06
CA LEU A 21 12.48 -16.80 14.81
C LEU A 21 13.11 -18.11 15.31
N ASP A 22 12.42 -19.24 15.15
CA ASP A 22 12.98 -20.56 15.40
C ASP A 22 14.06 -20.87 14.34
N PRO A 23 15.33 -21.08 14.74
CA PRO A 23 16.41 -21.39 13.81
C PRO A 23 16.22 -22.70 13.05
N ASP A 24 15.45 -23.63 13.61
CA ASP A 24 15.15 -24.93 13.00
C ASP A 24 13.93 -24.89 12.06
N ASN A 25 13.20 -23.78 12.04
CA ASN A 25 12.08 -23.61 11.10
C ASN A 25 12.61 -23.38 9.68
N PRO A 26 12.37 -24.30 8.72
CA PRO A 26 12.81 -24.11 7.33
C PRO A 26 12.17 -22.89 6.64
N LEU A 27 11.06 -22.37 7.18
CA LEU A 27 10.40 -21.15 6.73
C LEU A 27 10.83 -19.92 7.53
N GLY A 28 11.73 -20.05 8.50
CA GLY A 28 12.16 -19.00 9.40
C GLY A 28 13.07 -17.96 8.73
N TYR A 29 13.36 -16.90 9.47
CA TYR A 29 14.17 -15.77 8.96
C TYR A 29 15.61 -16.15 8.60
N ALA A 30 16.17 -17.23 9.16
CA ALA A 30 17.49 -17.73 8.74
C ALA A 30 17.48 -18.16 7.26
N SER A 31 16.45 -18.88 6.84
CA SER A 31 16.29 -19.31 5.44
C SER A 31 15.96 -18.16 4.50
N VAL A 32 15.12 -17.21 4.95
CA VAL A 32 14.83 -15.97 4.20
C VAL A 32 16.11 -15.15 3.95
N LEU A 33 16.96 -14.99 4.98
CA LEU A 33 18.24 -14.28 4.85
C LEU A 33 19.21 -15.02 3.92
N ALA A 34 19.27 -16.35 4.00
CA ALA A 34 20.09 -17.14 3.09
C ALA A 34 19.69 -16.96 1.61
N ALA A 35 18.39 -16.88 1.33
CA ALA A 35 17.88 -16.59 -0.02
C ALA A 35 18.22 -15.14 -0.45
N ASP A 36 18.04 -14.17 0.45
CA ASP A 36 18.40 -12.76 0.20
C ASP A 36 19.90 -12.59 -0.13
N GLU A 37 20.79 -13.31 0.58
CA GLU A 37 22.23 -13.27 0.31
C GLU A 37 22.59 -13.79 -1.09
N ARG A 38 21.89 -14.80 -1.58
CA ARG A 38 22.04 -15.31 -2.95
C ARG A 38 21.30 -14.47 -3.99
N ALA A 39 20.52 -13.46 -3.56
CA ALA A 39 19.63 -12.68 -4.39
C ALA A 39 18.62 -13.57 -5.17
N GLU A 40 18.04 -14.55 -4.50
CA GLU A 40 17.07 -15.50 -5.03
C GLU A 40 15.71 -15.36 -4.32
N MET A 41 14.63 -15.67 -5.03
CA MET A 41 13.33 -15.85 -4.38
C MET A 41 13.41 -16.99 -3.38
N PHE A 42 12.73 -16.84 -2.28
CA PHE A 42 12.65 -17.87 -1.26
C PHE A 42 11.69 -18.98 -1.72
N ALA A 43 12.23 -19.99 -2.41
CA ALA A 43 11.47 -21.03 -3.10
C ALA A 43 10.56 -21.85 -2.15
N GLU A 44 11.03 -22.18 -0.92
CA GLU A 44 10.21 -22.91 0.06
C GLU A 44 9.01 -22.06 0.52
N GLY A 45 9.21 -20.75 0.69
CA GLY A 45 8.13 -19.82 0.96
C GLY A 45 7.11 -19.76 -0.18
N GLU A 46 7.56 -19.69 -1.45
CA GLU A 46 6.67 -19.74 -2.61
C GLU A 46 5.83 -21.01 -2.63
N ARG A 47 6.48 -22.17 -2.43
CA ARG A 47 5.78 -23.46 -2.37
C ARG A 47 4.70 -23.50 -1.28
N LYS A 48 4.96 -22.91 -0.11
CA LYS A 48 3.96 -22.80 0.97
C LYS A 48 2.81 -21.88 0.62
N LEU A 49 3.07 -20.81 -0.14
CA LEU A 49 2.02 -19.93 -0.63
C LEU A 49 1.19 -20.58 -1.75
N ASP A 50 1.80 -21.41 -2.61
CA ASP A 50 1.09 -22.25 -3.59
C ASP A 50 0.16 -23.26 -2.86
N GLU A 51 0.66 -23.96 -1.84
CA GLU A 51 -0.13 -24.89 -1.00
C GLU A 51 -1.28 -24.19 -0.24
N PHE A 52 -1.11 -22.92 0.10
CA PHE A 52 -2.16 -22.10 0.69
C PHE A 52 -3.18 -21.67 -0.36
N GLY A 53 -2.80 -21.65 -1.63
CA GLY A 53 -3.59 -21.12 -2.75
C GLY A 53 -3.67 -19.60 -2.70
N LEU A 54 -2.52 -18.90 -2.53
CA LEU A 54 -2.50 -17.42 -2.42
C LEU A 54 -3.10 -16.76 -3.66
N GLY A 55 -2.97 -17.36 -4.85
CA GLY A 55 -3.57 -16.86 -6.09
C GLY A 55 -5.08 -16.65 -5.99
N ALA A 56 -5.78 -17.53 -5.26
CA ALA A 56 -7.23 -17.40 -5.07
C ALA A 56 -7.64 -16.15 -4.26
N GLU A 57 -6.74 -15.57 -3.44
CA GLU A 57 -7.02 -14.31 -2.73
C GLU A 57 -7.13 -13.12 -3.69
N PHE A 58 -6.62 -13.23 -4.91
CA PHE A 58 -6.61 -12.17 -5.93
C PHE A 58 -7.76 -12.27 -6.92
N VAL A 59 -8.51 -13.37 -6.88
CA VAL A 59 -9.63 -13.67 -7.77
C VAL A 59 -10.95 -13.35 -7.07
N PRO A 60 -11.83 -12.54 -7.69
CA PRO A 60 -13.18 -12.28 -7.19
C PRO A 60 -13.96 -13.56 -6.86
N ALA A 61 -14.82 -13.49 -5.84
CA ALA A 61 -15.57 -14.66 -5.38
C ALA A 61 -16.51 -15.23 -6.46
N GLU A 62 -17.10 -14.37 -7.27
CA GLU A 62 -17.97 -14.75 -8.40
C GLU A 62 -17.23 -15.52 -9.51
N LEU A 63 -15.89 -15.45 -9.54
CA LEU A 63 -15.01 -16.19 -10.45
C LEU A 63 -14.32 -17.39 -9.78
N GLY A 64 -14.82 -17.84 -8.61
CA GLY A 64 -14.32 -18.98 -7.88
C GLY A 64 -13.15 -18.69 -6.93
N GLY A 65 -12.77 -17.44 -6.75
CA GLY A 65 -11.71 -17.00 -5.86
C GLY A 65 -12.17 -16.71 -4.43
N ARG A 66 -11.32 -15.96 -3.69
CA ARG A 66 -11.56 -15.61 -2.29
C ARG A 66 -11.60 -14.10 -2.03
N LEU A 67 -11.46 -13.28 -3.07
CA LEU A 67 -11.52 -11.82 -2.95
C LEU A 67 -12.97 -11.38 -2.78
N ARG A 68 -13.38 -11.11 -1.54
CA ARG A 68 -14.66 -10.50 -1.16
C ARG A 68 -14.41 -9.09 -0.63
N GLY A 69 -13.73 -8.98 0.51
CA GLY A 69 -13.33 -7.72 1.12
C GLY A 69 -11.84 -7.43 0.91
N LEU A 70 -11.51 -6.18 0.63
CA LEU A 70 -10.11 -5.76 0.50
C LEU A 70 -9.37 -5.80 1.85
N ASP A 71 -10.08 -5.63 2.96
CA ASP A 71 -9.59 -5.78 4.33
C ASP A 71 -9.10 -7.21 4.61
N GLU A 72 -9.85 -8.24 4.20
CA GLU A 72 -9.46 -9.63 4.35
C GLU A 72 -8.20 -9.96 3.52
N LEU A 73 -8.12 -9.45 2.29
CA LEU A 73 -6.91 -9.57 1.46
C LEU A 73 -5.71 -8.90 2.11
N ILE A 74 -5.89 -7.70 2.66
CA ILE A 74 -4.83 -6.97 3.37
C ILE A 74 -4.31 -7.78 4.55
N ASP A 75 -5.16 -8.42 5.32
CA ASP A 75 -4.74 -9.24 6.47
C ASP A 75 -3.86 -10.43 6.04
N VAL A 76 -4.21 -11.11 4.95
CA VAL A 76 -3.36 -12.16 4.38
C VAL A 76 -2.02 -11.59 3.89
N LEU A 77 -2.06 -10.47 3.15
CA LEU A 77 -0.85 -9.84 2.61
C LEU A 77 0.08 -9.29 3.69
N ARG A 78 -0.45 -8.82 4.84
CA ARG A 78 0.35 -8.44 6.02
C ARG A 78 1.20 -9.60 6.53
N VAL A 79 0.63 -10.81 6.56
CA VAL A 79 1.38 -12.01 6.98
C VAL A 79 2.49 -12.33 5.99
N VAL A 80 2.19 -12.34 4.68
CA VAL A 80 3.18 -12.65 3.64
C VAL A 80 4.32 -11.62 3.62
N TYR A 81 3.99 -10.33 3.68
CA TYR A 81 4.98 -9.25 3.58
C TYR A 81 5.79 -9.09 4.87
N GLY A 82 5.19 -9.41 6.01
CA GLY A 82 5.90 -9.48 7.31
C GLY A 82 6.85 -10.67 7.40
N HIS A 83 6.57 -11.75 6.69
CA HIS A 83 7.45 -12.90 6.57
C HIS A 83 8.65 -12.57 5.65
N ASP A 84 8.39 -12.26 4.39
CA ASP A 84 9.40 -11.84 3.41
C ASP A 84 8.81 -10.84 2.41
N PRO A 85 9.30 -9.60 2.37
CA PRO A 85 8.87 -8.62 1.37
C PRO A 85 9.06 -9.07 -0.08
N CYS A 86 10.05 -9.93 -0.38
CA CYS A 86 10.22 -10.48 -1.73
C CYS A 86 9.06 -11.40 -2.12
N LEU A 87 8.60 -12.26 -1.21
CA LEU A 87 7.40 -13.08 -1.43
C LEU A 87 6.16 -12.22 -1.61
N GLY A 88 5.97 -11.23 -0.74
CA GLY A 88 4.83 -10.32 -0.82
C GLY A 88 4.78 -9.53 -2.12
N ALA A 89 5.91 -9.02 -2.59
CA ALA A 89 6.00 -8.25 -3.82
C ALA A 89 6.00 -9.16 -5.08
N GLY A 90 6.82 -10.19 -5.10
CA GLY A 90 7.08 -11.01 -6.29
C GLY A 90 6.03 -12.08 -6.54
N TYR A 91 5.65 -12.83 -5.51
CA TYR A 91 4.64 -13.85 -5.66
C TYR A 91 3.22 -13.28 -5.57
N GLY A 92 3.01 -12.43 -4.58
CA GLY A 92 1.68 -11.97 -4.23
C GLY A 92 1.21 -10.80 -5.09
N VAL A 93 1.53 -9.60 -4.67
CA VAL A 93 0.85 -8.38 -5.12
C VAL A 93 1.10 -8.03 -6.60
N SER A 94 2.21 -8.49 -7.21
CA SER A 94 2.45 -8.22 -8.64
C SER A 94 1.38 -8.82 -9.53
N SER A 95 0.93 -10.06 -9.25
CA SER A 95 -0.18 -10.69 -9.95
C SER A 95 -1.50 -9.95 -9.70
N PHE A 96 -1.75 -9.53 -8.46
CA PHE A 96 -2.93 -8.74 -8.12
C PHE A 96 -2.97 -7.40 -8.86
N ILE A 97 -1.83 -6.68 -8.95
CA ILE A 97 -1.75 -5.40 -9.69
C ILE A 97 -2.12 -5.61 -11.17
N ALA A 98 -1.64 -6.67 -11.80
CA ALA A 98 -1.99 -6.99 -13.17
C ALA A 98 -3.49 -7.33 -13.31
N ALA A 99 -3.98 -8.23 -12.47
CA ALA A 99 -5.35 -8.73 -12.50
C ALA A 99 -6.41 -7.63 -12.27
N THR A 100 -6.14 -6.64 -11.41
CA THR A 100 -7.10 -5.54 -11.15
C THR A 100 -7.45 -4.74 -12.40
N ASN A 101 -6.58 -4.68 -13.41
CA ASN A 101 -6.91 -4.05 -14.69
C ASN A 101 -7.95 -4.87 -15.45
N VAL A 102 -7.85 -6.20 -15.40
CA VAL A 102 -8.80 -7.12 -16.02
C VAL A 102 -10.13 -7.10 -15.26
N TRP A 103 -10.08 -7.11 -13.91
CA TRP A 103 -11.31 -6.97 -13.11
C TRP A 103 -12.03 -5.66 -13.36
N THR A 104 -11.29 -4.57 -13.62
CA THR A 104 -11.85 -3.23 -13.84
C THR A 104 -12.49 -3.09 -15.22
N ALA A 105 -11.90 -3.66 -16.29
CA ALA A 105 -12.31 -3.36 -17.67
C ALA A 105 -12.27 -4.55 -18.64
N GLY A 106 -11.84 -5.74 -18.20
CA GLY A 106 -11.75 -6.92 -19.06
C GLY A 106 -13.12 -7.50 -19.46
N SER A 107 -13.17 -8.21 -20.59
CA SER A 107 -14.33 -8.99 -21.01
C SER A 107 -14.58 -10.17 -20.05
N ALA A 108 -15.73 -10.82 -20.17
CA ALA A 108 -16.05 -12.01 -19.37
C ALA A 108 -15.03 -13.13 -19.61
N GLU A 109 -14.61 -13.32 -20.87
CA GLU A 109 -13.61 -14.32 -21.27
C GLU A 109 -12.25 -13.98 -20.67
N GLN A 110 -11.77 -12.73 -20.79
CA GLN A 110 -10.52 -12.30 -20.20
C GLN A 110 -10.50 -12.47 -18.68
N ARG A 111 -11.62 -12.16 -18.01
CA ARG A 111 -11.76 -12.37 -16.55
C ARG A 111 -11.70 -13.86 -16.20
N ALA A 112 -12.36 -14.72 -16.96
CA ALA A 112 -12.34 -16.17 -16.75
C ALA A 112 -10.93 -16.76 -16.96
N ASP A 113 -10.23 -16.36 -18.04
CA ASP A 113 -8.86 -16.79 -18.34
C ASP A 113 -7.90 -16.42 -17.22
N VAL A 114 -7.93 -15.15 -16.77
CA VAL A 114 -7.06 -14.66 -15.69
C VAL A 114 -7.43 -15.29 -14.35
N ALA A 115 -8.70 -15.54 -14.08
CA ALA A 115 -9.14 -16.24 -12.88
C ALA A 115 -8.60 -17.67 -12.85
N SER A 116 -8.76 -18.42 -13.94
CA SER A 116 -8.23 -19.79 -14.05
C SER A 116 -6.72 -19.82 -13.83
N LEU A 117 -5.98 -18.92 -14.49
CA LEU A 117 -4.52 -18.84 -14.35
C LEU A 117 -4.09 -18.62 -12.89
N LEU A 118 -4.73 -17.68 -12.17
CA LEU A 118 -4.41 -17.40 -10.78
C LEU A 118 -4.82 -18.50 -9.82
N LEU A 119 -5.95 -19.18 -10.06
CA LEU A 119 -6.41 -20.32 -9.26
C LEU A 119 -5.47 -21.53 -9.40
N ASP A 120 -4.80 -21.65 -10.54
CA ASP A 120 -3.76 -22.65 -10.82
C ASP A 120 -2.36 -22.23 -10.38
N ASN A 121 -2.24 -21.20 -9.52
CA ASN A 121 -0.98 -20.60 -9.04
C ASN A 121 -0.11 -19.97 -10.13
N GLY A 122 -0.66 -19.66 -11.29
CA GLY A 122 0.01 -18.90 -12.34
C GLY A 122 0.32 -17.47 -11.91
N LYS A 123 1.25 -16.84 -12.60
CA LYS A 123 1.78 -15.51 -12.25
C LYS A 123 1.52 -14.52 -13.38
N LEU A 124 0.93 -13.39 -13.02
CA LEU A 124 0.80 -12.25 -13.92
C LEU A 124 1.87 -11.21 -13.63
N ALA A 125 2.24 -10.45 -14.67
CA ALA A 125 3.11 -9.29 -14.54
C ALA A 125 2.46 -8.03 -15.12
N THR A 126 2.66 -6.91 -14.42
CA THR A 126 2.23 -5.58 -14.89
C THR A 126 3.37 -4.92 -15.64
N ALA A 127 3.28 -4.85 -16.95
CA ALA A 127 4.28 -4.26 -17.84
C ALA A 127 3.89 -2.83 -18.23
N TYR A 128 4.01 -1.90 -17.26
CA TYR A 128 3.64 -0.49 -17.41
C TYR A 128 4.86 0.41 -17.56
N ASN A 129 5.92 0.13 -16.80
CA ASN A 129 7.04 1.03 -16.62
C ASN A 129 7.96 1.09 -17.84
N GLU A 130 8.38 2.30 -18.17
CA GLU A 130 9.49 2.63 -19.05
C GLU A 130 10.40 3.59 -18.28
N LEU A 131 11.69 3.29 -18.14
CA LEU A 131 12.62 4.08 -17.31
C LEU A 131 12.75 5.53 -17.79
N ALA A 132 12.56 5.76 -19.09
CA ALA A 132 12.60 7.10 -19.67
C ALA A 132 11.46 8.02 -19.18
N HIS A 133 10.31 7.44 -18.77
CA HIS A 133 9.08 8.21 -18.50
C HIS A 133 8.64 8.15 -17.03
N GLY A 134 9.17 7.23 -16.24
CA GLY A 134 8.85 7.11 -14.80
C GLY A 134 7.35 6.95 -14.53
N ASN A 135 6.76 7.90 -13.81
CA ASN A 135 5.32 7.89 -13.48
C ASN A 135 4.43 8.57 -14.55
N ASP A 136 5.00 9.13 -15.61
CA ASP A 136 4.23 9.72 -16.71
C ASP A 136 3.76 8.65 -17.68
N LEU A 137 2.68 7.96 -17.34
CA LEU A 137 2.08 6.91 -18.16
C LEU A 137 1.64 7.43 -19.54
N SER A 138 1.31 8.71 -19.66
CA SER A 138 0.88 9.30 -20.94
C SER A 138 2.01 9.46 -21.95
N ALA A 139 3.25 9.46 -21.47
CA ALA A 139 4.46 9.52 -22.30
C ALA A 139 4.97 8.15 -22.76
N CYS A 140 4.40 7.03 -22.27
CA CYS A 140 4.83 5.68 -22.67
C CYS A 140 4.88 5.50 -24.20
N GLU A 141 5.97 4.87 -24.69
CA GLU A 141 6.29 4.74 -26.11
C GLU A 141 6.00 3.35 -26.69
N VAL A 142 5.94 2.31 -25.86
CA VAL A 142 5.54 0.97 -26.33
C VAL A 142 4.21 1.08 -27.03
N ALA A 143 4.13 0.63 -28.28
CA ALA A 143 3.00 0.94 -29.15
C ALA A 143 2.50 -0.27 -29.93
N VAL A 144 1.20 -0.26 -30.19
CA VAL A 144 0.52 -1.11 -31.17
C VAL A 144 0.41 -0.35 -32.47
N THR A 145 0.92 -0.94 -33.55
CA THR A 145 0.87 -0.38 -34.91
C THR A 145 0.19 -1.35 -35.87
N SER A 146 -0.39 -0.83 -36.95
CA SER A 146 -0.95 -1.65 -38.02
C SER A 146 0.18 -2.36 -38.80
N HIS A 147 0.00 -3.65 -39.06
CA HIS A 147 0.94 -4.46 -39.85
C HIS A 147 0.14 -5.42 -40.77
N GLY A 148 0.14 -5.18 -42.06
CA GLY A 148 -0.73 -5.91 -42.99
C GLY A 148 -2.22 -5.76 -42.57
N ASN A 149 -2.91 -6.88 -42.44
CA ASN A 149 -4.32 -6.93 -42.01
C ASN A 149 -4.48 -7.02 -40.48
N GLY A 150 -3.40 -6.96 -39.71
CA GLY A 150 -3.42 -7.09 -38.26
C GLY A 150 -2.74 -5.94 -37.53
N ARG A 151 -2.47 -6.16 -36.27
CA ARG A 151 -1.73 -5.24 -35.40
C ARG A 151 -0.57 -5.93 -34.70
N VAL A 152 0.51 -5.21 -34.47
CA VAL A 152 1.69 -5.70 -33.75
C VAL A 152 2.09 -4.75 -32.65
N LEU A 153 2.58 -5.32 -31.55
CA LEU A 153 3.12 -4.62 -30.39
C LEU A 153 4.64 -4.55 -30.51
N ASN A 154 5.20 -3.35 -30.35
CA ASN A 154 6.63 -3.10 -30.38
C ASN A 154 7.08 -2.20 -29.24
N GLY A 155 8.30 -2.45 -28.74
CA GLY A 155 8.97 -1.62 -27.74
C GLY A 155 9.38 -2.39 -26.49
N ARG A 156 9.85 -1.67 -25.47
CA ARG A 156 10.40 -2.25 -24.23
C ARG A 156 9.68 -1.74 -23.00
N LYS A 157 9.35 -2.66 -22.09
CA LYS A 157 8.96 -2.36 -20.73
C LYS A 157 10.08 -2.78 -19.79
N GLU A 158 10.32 -1.96 -18.77
CA GLU A 158 11.50 -2.09 -17.94
C GLU A 158 11.11 -2.13 -16.45
N VAL A 159 11.96 -2.73 -15.63
CA VAL A 159 11.74 -2.85 -14.18
C VAL A 159 10.42 -3.57 -13.87
N ILE A 160 10.18 -4.67 -14.57
CA ILE A 160 8.95 -5.46 -14.45
C ILE A 160 9.20 -6.65 -13.52
N THR A 161 8.41 -6.71 -12.44
CA THR A 161 8.41 -7.86 -11.53
C THR A 161 7.87 -9.09 -12.25
N ASN A 162 8.55 -10.22 -12.09
CA ASN A 162 8.23 -11.50 -12.73
C ASN A 162 8.38 -11.52 -14.26
N ALA A 163 9.04 -10.56 -14.89
CA ALA A 163 9.17 -10.53 -16.36
C ALA A 163 9.70 -11.85 -16.98
N ALA A 164 10.58 -12.56 -16.27
CA ALA A 164 11.18 -13.83 -16.74
C ALA A 164 10.32 -15.07 -16.46
N ARG A 165 9.23 -14.95 -15.69
CA ARG A 165 8.45 -16.11 -15.22
C ARG A 165 6.93 -15.87 -15.21
N ALA A 166 6.47 -14.78 -15.79
CA ALA A 166 5.03 -14.50 -15.89
C ALA A 166 4.40 -15.39 -16.96
N ASP A 167 3.25 -15.98 -16.61
CA ASP A 167 2.42 -16.74 -17.52
C ASP A 167 1.55 -15.83 -18.38
N ALA A 168 1.31 -14.60 -17.92
CA ALA A 168 0.70 -13.54 -18.71
C ALA A 168 1.17 -12.15 -18.27
N PHE A 169 1.14 -11.19 -19.22
CA PHE A 169 1.41 -9.77 -18.98
C PHE A 169 0.18 -8.92 -19.23
N VAL A 170 -0.01 -7.92 -18.38
CA VAL A 170 -0.85 -6.76 -18.70
C VAL A 170 0.07 -5.63 -19.13
N VAL A 171 0.11 -5.35 -20.43
CA VAL A 171 1.03 -4.40 -21.07
C VAL A 171 0.29 -3.09 -21.35
N PHE A 172 0.77 -1.98 -20.81
CA PHE A 172 0.24 -0.66 -21.13
C PHE A 172 0.91 -0.13 -22.37
N ALA A 173 0.16 0.00 -23.48
CA ALA A 173 0.70 0.36 -24.78
C ALA A 173 -0.11 1.46 -25.46
N ARG A 174 0.58 2.25 -26.27
CA ARG A 174 -0.02 3.25 -27.13
C ARG A 174 -0.78 2.59 -28.28
N THR A 175 -2.05 2.89 -28.41
CA THR A 175 -2.93 2.38 -29.46
C THR A 175 -3.44 3.48 -30.39
N SER A 176 -3.10 4.74 -30.12
CA SER A 176 -3.46 5.90 -30.97
C SER A 176 -2.27 6.80 -31.21
N GLN A 177 -2.14 7.30 -32.45
CA GLN A 177 -1.12 8.29 -32.81
C GLN A 177 -1.42 9.70 -32.24
N LYS A 178 -2.67 9.97 -31.84
CA LYS A 178 -3.04 11.25 -31.24
C LYS A 178 -2.58 11.25 -29.78
N PRO A 179 -1.71 12.20 -29.36
CA PRO A 179 -1.32 12.31 -27.98
C PRO A 179 -2.50 12.71 -27.08
N GLY A 180 -2.44 12.32 -25.80
CA GLY A 180 -3.45 12.69 -24.81
C GLY A 180 -3.91 11.52 -23.93
N SER A 181 -4.86 11.76 -23.07
CA SER A 181 -5.37 10.78 -22.12
C SER A 181 -6.06 9.55 -22.75
N ARG A 182 -6.39 9.63 -24.03
CA ARG A 182 -7.06 8.56 -24.81
C ARG A 182 -6.13 7.91 -25.84
N SER A 183 -4.84 7.83 -25.57
CA SER A 183 -3.85 7.29 -26.50
C SER A 183 -3.38 5.87 -26.18
N HIS A 184 -3.70 5.33 -25.01
CA HIS A 184 -3.18 4.04 -24.54
C HIS A 184 -4.31 3.06 -24.19
N THR A 185 -3.97 1.76 -24.28
CA THR A 185 -4.87 0.65 -23.90
C THR A 185 -4.04 -0.43 -23.22
N PRO A 186 -4.49 -1.04 -22.11
CA PRO A 186 -3.85 -2.23 -21.59
C PRO A 186 -4.13 -3.43 -22.51
N ILE A 187 -3.12 -4.31 -22.65
CA ILE A 187 -3.18 -5.48 -23.52
C ILE A 187 -2.82 -6.71 -22.70
N LEU A 188 -3.60 -7.76 -22.82
CA LEU A 188 -3.28 -9.06 -22.23
C LEU A 188 -2.40 -9.85 -23.22
N VAL A 189 -1.15 -10.14 -22.80
CA VAL A 189 -0.18 -10.88 -23.60
C VAL A 189 0.16 -12.18 -22.89
N ASP A 190 -0.01 -13.28 -23.59
CA ASP A 190 0.42 -14.61 -23.15
C ASP A 190 1.77 -14.96 -23.82
N PRO A 191 2.88 -14.97 -23.07
CA PRO A 191 4.18 -15.28 -23.62
C PRO A 191 4.33 -16.76 -24.01
N THR A 192 3.50 -17.66 -23.50
CA THR A 192 3.59 -19.11 -23.74
C THR A 192 3.07 -19.48 -25.13
N THR A 193 2.08 -18.74 -25.62
CA THR A 193 1.50 -18.90 -26.97
C THR A 193 2.06 -17.92 -28.00
N ALA A 194 2.95 -17.01 -27.56
CA ALA A 194 3.56 -16.00 -28.42
C ALA A 194 4.45 -16.64 -29.52
N PRO A 195 4.42 -16.13 -30.76
CA PRO A 195 5.36 -16.58 -31.78
C PRO A 195 6.82 -16.42 -31.31
N PRO A 196 7.70 -17.38 -31.64
CA PRO A 196 9.10 -17.36 -31.19
C PRO A 196 9.79 -16.03 -31.46
N GLY A 197 10.43 -15.45 -30.43
CA GLY A 197 11.22 -14.22 -30.56
C GLY A 197 10.40 -12.91 -30.54
N THR A 198 9.07 -12.97 -30.46
CA THR A 198 8.23 -11.77 -30.39
C THR A 198 8.09 -11.21 -28.98
N VAL A 199 8.31 -12.03 -27.93
CA VAL A 199 8.40 -11.63 -26.52
C VAL A 199 9.75 -12.05 -25.99
N VAL A 200 10.60 -11.09 -25.65
CA VAL A 200 11.98 -11.34 -25.22
C VAL A 200 12.21 -10.79 -23.83
N THR A 201 12.55 -11.66 -22.88
CA THR A 201 12.97 -11.24 -21.54
C THR A 201 14.36 -10.61 -21.59
N LEU A 202 14.51 -9.43 -20.99
CA LEU A 202 15.76 -8.72 -20.85
C LEU A 202 16.51 -9.13 -19.57
N PRO A 203 17.80 -8.77 -19.44
CA PRO A 203 18.59 -9.11 -18.26
C PRO A 203 17.95 -8.59 -16.96
N ARG A 204 18.13 -9.37 -15.87
CA ARG A 204 17.64 -9.03 -14.54
C ARG A 204 18.36 -7.81 -13.97
N TYR A 205 17.61 -6.91 -13.34
CA TYR A 205 18.16 -5.80 -12.58
C TYR A 205 18.70 -6.27 -11.22
N ARG A 206 19.84 -5.74 -10.82
CA ARG A 206 20.36 -5.89 -9.45
C ARG A 206 19.87 -4.74 -8.58
N THR A 207 19.32 -5.05 -7.42
CA THR A 207 18.67 -4.07 -6.53
C THR A 207 19.30 -4.04 -5.15
N ASP A 208 19.19 -2.93 -4.44
CA ASP A 208 19.65 -2.77 -3.05
C ASP A 208 18.74 -3.53 -2.08
N GLY A 209 17.42 -3.34 -2.17
CA GLY A 209 16.38 -4.10 -1.45
C GLY A 209 15.59 -5.00 -2.39
N LEU A 210 14.75 -5.88 -1.84
CA LEU A 210 14.02 -6.90 -2.60
C LEU A 210 14.96 -7.70 -3.52
N ARG A 211 16.14 -8.07 -2.99
CA ARG A 211 17.22 -8.66 -3.79
C ARG A 211 16.84 -9.98 -4.45
N GLY A 212 15.95 -10.74 -3.83
CA GLY A 212 15.40 -11.97 -4.38
C GLY A 212 14.38 -11.77 -5.51
N LEU A 213 13.81 -10.56 -5.66
CA LEU A 213 12.75 -10.30 -6.62
C LEU A 213 13.24 -10.48 -8.06
N PRO A 214 12.56 -11.28 -8.91
CA PRO A 214 12.93 -11.46 -10.32
C PRO A 214 12.47 -10.25 -11.14
N LEU A 215 13.22 -9.16 -11.02
CA LEU A 215 12.95 -7.88 -11.66
C LEU A 215 13.75 -7.77 -12.95
N ALA A 216 13.09 -7.71 -14.11
CA ALA A 216 13.73 -7.64 -15.41
C ALA A 216 12.95 -6.72 -16.37
N GLY A 217 13.39 -6.61 -17.62
CA GLY A 217 12.61 -6.00 -18.67
C GLY A 217 11.97 -7.04 -19.59
N VAL A 218 11.06 -6.58 -20.44
CA VAL A 218 10.49 -7.35 -21.54
C VAL A 218 10.47 -6.49 -22.80
N GLU A 219 10.91 -7.06 -23.90
CA GLU A 219 10.88 -6.43 -25.24
C GLU A 219 9.89 -7.17 -26.13
N PHE A 220 9.04 -6.40 -26.78
CA PHE A 220 8.09 -6.88 -27.79
C PHE A 220 8.62 -6.53 -29.17
N ARG A 221 8.63 -7.52 -30.09
CA ARG A 221 9.13 -7.40 -31.46
C ARG A 221 8.09 -7.96 -32.43
N ASP A 222 7.36 -7.08 -33.07
CA ASP A 222 6.28 -7.43 -33.99
C ASP A 222 5.31 -8.47 -33.39
N HIS A 223 5.07 -8.39 -32.07
CA HIS A 223 4.18 -9.33 -31.38
C HIS A 223 2.73 -9.11 -31.82
N PRO A 224 2.04 -10.12 -32.38
CA PRO A 224 0.67 -9.99 -32.86
C PRO A 224 -0.29 -9.63 -31.72
N VAL A 225 -1.20 -8.67 -31.97
CA VAL A 225 -2.22 -8.23 -31.02
C VAL A 225 -3.61 -8.41 -31.63
N PRO A 226 -4.29 -9.52 -31.35
CA PRO A 226 -5.70 -9.70 -31.67
C PRO A 226 -6.60 -8.73 -30.91
N ASP A 227 -7.77 -8.44 -31.43
CA ASP A 227 -8.70 -7.47 -30.85
C ASP A 227 -9.23 -7.90 -29.47
N ASP A 228 -9.43 -9.19 -29.27
CA ASP A 228 -9.86 -9.81 -28.02
C ASP A 228 -8.82 -9.74 -26.91
N ARG A 229 -7.59 -9.30 -27.20
CA ARG A 229 -6.52 -9.09 -26.21
C ARG A 229 -6.46 -7.67 -25.66
N LEU A 230 -7.21 -6.73 -26.23
CA LEU A 230 -7.34 -5.38 -25.65
C LEU A 230 -8.22 -5.44 -24.40
N ILE A 231 -7.76 -4.84 -23.31
CA ILE A 231 -8.53 -4.78 -22.05
C ILE A 231 -9.35 -3.48 -22.04
N GLY A 232 -10.66 -3.62 -22.11
CA GLY A 232 -11.59 -2.50 -22.16
C GLY A 232 -11.60 -1.77 -23.52
N GLU A 233 -12.20 -0.60 -23.53
CA GLU A 233 -12.33 0.22 -24.73
C GLU A 233 -10.98 0.80 -25.18
N PRO A 234 -10.64 0.74 -26.48
CA PRO A 234 -9.41 1.33 -27.00
C PRO A 234 -9.28 2.82 -26.64
N GLY A 235 -8.10 3.19 -26.15
CA GLY A 235 -7.82 4.56 -25.72
C GLY A 235 -8.24 4.90 -24.28
N HIS A 236 -8.91 4.02 -23.55
CA HIS A 236 -9.31 4.25 -22.16
C HIS A 236 -8.31 3.68 -21.12
N GLY A 237 -7.11 3.29 -21.56
CA GLY A 237 -6.14 2.63 -20.71
C GLY A 237 -5.69 3.43 -19.50
N LEU A 238 -5.51 4.74 -19.63
CA LEU A 238 -5.14 5.58 -18.50
C LEU A 238 -6.24 5.60 -17.42
N GLU A 239 -7.50 5.70 -17.84
CA GLU A 239 -8.65 5.66 -16.94
C GLU A 239 -8.72 4.30 -16.24
N THR A 240 -8.61 3.20 -16.98
CA THR A 240 -8.58 1.83 -16.44
C THR A 240 -7.49 1.66 -15.40
N ALA A 241 -6.25 2.08 -15.73
CA ALA A 241 -5.12 2.01 -14.81
C ALA A 241 -5.36 2.82 -13.53
N LEU A 242 -5.82 4.06 -13.63
CA LEU A 242 -6.06 4.92 -12.48
C LEU A 242 -7.18 4.40 -11.58
N ARG A 243 -8.21 3.74 -12.12
CA ARG A 243 -9.26 3.07 -11.36
C ARG A 243 -8.70 1.83 -10.65
N ALA A 244 -8.02 0.94 -11.35
CA ALA A 244 -7.38 -0.25 -10.79
C ALA A 244 -6.35 0.11 -9.69
N PHE A 245 -5.60 1.20 -9.87
CA PHE A 245 -4.60 1.66 -8.91
C PHE A 245 -5.18 2.09 -7.56
N GLN A 246 -6.43 2.44 -7.46
CA GLN A 246 -7.05 2.76 -6.16
C GLN A 246 -7.06 1.53 -5.27
N VAL A 247 -7.52 0.40 -5.77
CA VAL A 247 -7.58 -0.87 -5.03
C VAL A 247 -6.18 -1.33 -4.64
N THR A 248 -5.25 -1.33 -5.59
CA THR A 248 -3.89 -1.83 -5.36
C THR A 248 -3.05 -0.92 -4.47
N ARG A 249 -3.21 0.41 -4.52
CA ARG A 249 -2.56 1.35 -3.59
C ARG A 249 -2.98 1.11 -2.14
N ILE A 250 -4.26 0.81 -1.92
CA ILE A 250 -4.78 0.49 -0.58
C ILE A 250 -4.18 -0.85 -0.11
N ALA A 251 -4.23 -1.90 -0.93
CA ALA A 251 -3.68 -3.20 -0.60
C ALA A 251 -2.18 -3.14 -0.27
N LEU A 252 -1.39 -2.42 -1.08
CA LEU A 252 0.04 -2.19 -0.85
C LEU A 252 0.31 -1.41 0.45
N SER A 253 -0.54 -0.44 0.78
CA SER A 253 -0.42 0.31 2.02
C SER A 253 -0.67 -0.58 3.23
N GLY A 254 -1.74 -1.38 3.19
CA GLY A 254 -2.05 -2.35 4.24
C GLY A 254 -0.97 -3.42 4.40
N MET A 255 -0.49 -4.00 3.29
CA MET A 255 0.58 -4.99 3.27
C MET A 255 1.86 -4.48 3.94
N ALA A 256 2.23 -3.22 3.70
CA ALA A 256 3.47 -2.63 4.24
C ALA A 256 3.49 -2.55 5.77
N THR A 257 2.33 -2.56 6.43
CA THR A 257 2.24 -2.59 7.90
C THR A 257 2.78 -3.89 8.48
N GLY A 258 2.68 -5.02 7.75
CA GLY A 258 3.26 -6.31 8.16
C GLY A 258 4.77 -6.27 8.32
N LEU A 259 5.48 -5.57 7.42
CA LEU A 259 6.92 -5.36 7.53
C LEU A 259 7.27 -4.55 8.79
N LEU A 260 6.53 -3.47 9.07
CA LEU A 260 6.77 -2.63 10.25
C LEU A 260 6.43 -3.39 11.55
N ASP A 261 5.37 -4.18 11.56
CA ASP A 261 5.00 -5.07 12.67
C ASP A 261 6.14 -6.03 13.01
N THR A 262 6.71 -6.68 12.00
CA THR A 262 7.85 -7.59 12.17
C THR A 262 9.08 -6.85 12.71
N ALA A 263 9.42 -5.69 12.14
CA ALA A 263 10.58 -4.91 12.60
C ALA A 263 10.42 -4.47 14.07
N LEU A 264 9.21 -4.08 14.47
CA LEU A 264 8.89 -3.72 15.85
C LEU A 264 9.05 -4.92 16.79
N ARG A 265 8.50 -6.09 16.44
CA ARG A 265 8.58 -7.32 17.24
C ARG A 265 10.03 -7.76 17.47
N ILE A 266 10.87 -7.74 16.43
CA ILE A 266 12.30 -8.08 16.54
C ILE A 266 13.01 -7.10 17.47
N THR A 267 12.73 -5.82 17.35
CA THR A 267 13.29 -4.78 18.21
C THR A 267 12.86 -4.99 19.67
N LEU A 268 11.57 -5.27 19.91
CA LEU A 268 11.04 -5.54 21.25
C LEU A 268 11.74 -6.72 21.91
N ARG A 269 11.84 -7.86 21.23
CA ARG A 269 12.55 -9.05 21.76
C ARG A 269 14.00 -8.72 22.14
N HIS A 270 14.70 -7.98 21.28
CA HIS A 270 16.08 -7.60 21.53
C HIS A 270 16.22 -6.73 22.78
N VAL A 271 15.46 -5.62 22.88
CA VAL A 271 15.59 -4.68 24.02
C VAL A 271 15.06 -5.25 25.34
N SER A 272 14.13 -6.22 25.28
CA SER A 272 13.60 -6.91 26.46
C SER A 272 14.62 -7.86 27.09
N ARG A 273 15.51 -8.45 26.27
CA ARG A 273 16.52 -9.43 26.72
C ARG A 273 17.87 -8.77 27.02
N ARG A 274 18.13 -7.59 26.46
CA ARG A 274 19.40 -6.89 26.61
C ARG A 274 19.43 -6.09 27.90
N ALA A 275 20.52 -6.24 28.66
CA ALA A 275 20.77 -5.45 29.86
C ALA A 275 21.88 -4.41 29.61
N LEU A 276 21.62 -3.15 29.96
CA LEU A 276 22.57 -2.05 29.99
C LEU A 276 22.29 -1.19 31.23
N TYR A 277 23.36 -0.57 31.77
CA TYR A 277 23.25 0.34 32.93
C TYR A 277 22.51 -0.28 34.14
N GLY A 278 22.67 -1.59 34.33
CA GLY A 278 22.10 -2.30 35.49
C GLY A 278 20.62 -2.72 35.32
N GLY A 279 20.03 -2.57 34.16
CA GLY A 279 18.62 -2.94 33.89
C GLY A 279 18.35 -3.35 32.46
N ALA A 280 17.14 -3.83 32.18
CA ALA A 280 16.72 -4.13 30.82
C ALA A 280 16.62 -2.84 29.99
N VAL A 281 17.12 -2.89 28.75
CA VAL A 281 17.15 -1.72 27.83
C VAL A 281 15.75 -1.15 27.58
N ILE A 282 14.74 -2.00 27.56
CA ILE A 282 13.35 -1.59 27.41
C ILE A 282 12.86 -0.62 28.49
N ASN A 283 13.50 -0.61 29.66
CA ASN A 283 13.13 0.27 30.78
C ASN A 283 13.73 1.68 30.68
N LEU A 284 14.62 1.92 29.71
CA LEU A 284 15.19 3.24 29.49
C LEU A 284 14.15 4.19 28.90
N PRO A 285 13.89 5.38 29.50
CA PRO A 285 12.81 6.27 29.07
C PRO A 285 12.87 6.65 27.60
N LEU A 286 14.07 6.92 27.06
CA LEU A 286 14.24 7.25 25.64
C LEU A 286 13.86 6.07 24.73
N ILE A 287 14.22 4.84 25.11
CA ILE A 287 13.88 3.64 24.34
C ILE A 287 12.37 3.42 24.35
N ARG A 288 11.74 3.56 25.52
CA ARG A 288 10.27 3.47 25.65
C ARG A 288 9.55 4.47 24.75
N ALA A 289 9.99 5.73 24.74
CA ALA A 289 9.42 6.78 23.90
C ALA A 289 9.58 6.47 22.41
N GLN A 290 10.72 5.93 21.97
CA GLN A 290 10.97 5.54 20.58
C GLN A 290 10.12 4.34 20.16
N LEU A 291 9.99 3.32 21.01
CA LEU A 291 9.12 2.17 20.77
C LEU A 291 7.65 2.59 20.68
N ALA A 292 7.18 3.41 21.62
CA ALA A 292 5.83 3.96 21.60
C ALA A 292 5.56 4.76 20.32
N ALA A 293 6.55 5.54 19.85
CA ALA A 293 6.44 6.30 18.61
C ALA A 293 6.31 5.39 17.38
N ALA A 294 7.13 4.34 17.28
CA ALA A 294 7.06 3.38 16.18
C ALA A 294 5.74 2.57 16.21
N TYR A 295 5.27 2.21 17.40
CA TYR A 295 3.99 1.54 17.57
C TYR A 295 2.80 2.43 17.18
N ALA A 296 2.80 3.69 17.60
CA ALA A 296 1.77 4.65 17.19
C ALA A 296 1.77 4.85 15.67
N ASP A 297 2.95 4.93 15.03
CA ASP A 297 3.06 5.00 13.57
C ASP A 297 2.47 3.75 12.89
N LEU A 298 2.70 2.55 13.44
CA LEU A 298 2.09 1.31 12.96
C LEU A 298 0.56 1.35 13.05
N VAL A 299 0.01 1.75 14.20
CA VAL A 299 -1.44 1.84 14.43
C VAL A 299 -2.08 2.87 13.50
N VAL A 300 -1.44 4.02 13.27
CA VAL A 300 -1.92 5.02 12.30
C VAL A 300 -1.91 4.46 10.88
N CYS A 301 -0.84 3.75 10.48
CA CYS A 301 -0.75 3.11 9.17
C CYS A 301 -1.87 2.08 8.96
N GLU A 302 -2.10 1.19 9.93
CA GLU A 302 -3.18 0.20 9.89
C GLU A 302 -4.54 0.89 9.80
N THR A 303 -4.77 1.90 10.65
CA THR A 303 -6.04 2.64 10.66
C THR A 303 -6.36 3.26 9.30
N VAL A 304 -5.39 3.94 8.71
CA VAL A 304 -5.60 4.62 7.42
C VAL A 304 -5.79 3.60 6.28
N ALA A 305 -5.05 2.49 6.29
CA ALA A 305 -5.21 1.44 5.30
C ALA A 305 -6.56 0.74 5.40
N ASP A 306 -7.01 0.42 6.64
CA ASP A 306 -8.28 -0.25 6.89
C ASP A 306 -9.49 0.64 6.54
N VAL A 307 -9.45 1.94 6.92
CA VAL A 307 -10.50 2.90 6.55
C VAL A 307 -10.55 3.09 5.03
N ALA A 308 -9.38 3.16 4.36
CA ALA A 308 -9.34 3.25 2.91
C ALA A 308 -9.86 1.97 2.23
N ALA A 309 -9.59 0.79 2.82
CA ALA A 309 -10.13 -0.48 2.33
C ALA A 309 -11.67 -0.50 2.40
N ARG A 310 -12.25 -0.02 3.49
CA ARG A 310 -13.70 0.12 3.59
C ARG A 310 -14.25 1.17 2.62
N ALA A 311 -13.54 2.28 2.43
CA ALA A 311 -13.97 3.36 1.54
C ALA A 311 -14.09 2.92 0.08
N VAL A 312 -13.21 2.04 -0.42
CA VAL A 312 -13.32 1.56 -1.81
C VAL A 312 -14.57 0.72 -2.06
N HIS A 313 -15.11 0.07 -1.03
CA HIS A 313 -16.37 -0.67 -1.10
C HIS A 313 -17.60 0.23 -0.92
N LEU A 314 -17.57 1.08 0.11
CA LEU A 314 -18.73 1.86 0.55
C LEU A 314 -18.90 3.17 -0.20
N THR A 315 -17.78 3.80 -0.62
CA THR A 315 -17.74 5.09 -1.31
C THR A 315 -16.84 5.05 -2.55
N PRO A 316 -17.05 4.10 -3.49
CA PRO A 316 -16.14 3.83 -4.60
C PRO A 316 -15.87 5.04 -5.50
N ALA A 317 -16.84 5.94 -5.66
CA ALA A 317 -16.66 7.16 -6.44
C ALA A 317 -15.69 8.16 -5.81
N GLU A 318 -15.39 8.04 -4.50
CA GLU A 318 -14.48 8.89 -3.76
C GLU A 318 -13.11 8.24 -3.51
N ALA A 319 -12.97 6.94 -3.83
CA ALA A 319 -11.83 6.10 -3.44
C ALA A 319 -10.46 6.63 -3.90
N SER A 320 -10.41 7.50 -4.91
CA SER A 320 -9.16 8.15 -5.37
C SER A 320 -8.46 8.95 -4.26
N ILE A 321 -9.20 9.55 -3.32
CA ILE A 321 -8.66 10.34 -2.21
C ILE A 321 -8.08 9.43 -1.11
N PRO A 322 -8.85 8.54 -0.45
CA PRO A 322 -8.30 7.68 0.59
C PRO A 322 -7.20 6.74 0.08
N ALA A 323 -7.28 6.25 -1.16
CA ALA A 323 -6.25 5.39 -1.75
C ALA A 323 -4.90 6.12 -1.91
N ALA A 324 -4.92 7.33 -2.47
CA ALA A 324 -3.71 8.13 -2.62
C ALA A 324 -3.17 8.60 -1.27
N SER A 325 -4.05 8.98 -0.32
CA SER A 325 -3.68 9.40 1.03
C SER A 325 -3.02 8.26 1.81
N ALA A 326 -3.58 7.06 1.78
CA ALA A 326 -3.01 5.89 2.43
C ALA A 326 -1.61 5.56 1.90
N LYS A 327 -1.45 5.49 0.57
CA LYS A 327 -0.14 5.18 -0.05
C LYS A 327 0.92 6.24 0.26
N TYR A 328 0.56 7.52 0.21
CA TYR A 328 1.46 8.61 0.57
C TYR A 328 1.90 8.55 2.02
N LEU A 329 0.94 8.42 2.95
CA LEU A 329 1.19 8.50 4.38
C LEU A 329 1.94 7.28 4.89
N VAL A 330 1.44 6.06 4.59
CA VAL A 330 2.01 4.80 5.09
C VAL A 330 3.48 4.67 4.70
N SER A 331 3.83 4.98 3.45
CA SER A 331 5.22 4.91 3.01
C SER A 331 6.16 5.82 3.82
N GLY A 332 5.69 7.02 4.21
CA GLY A 332 6.44 7.96 5.04
C GLY A 332 6.56 7.52 6.49
N LEU A 333 5.45 7.03 7.08
CA LEU A 333 5.42 6.58 8.47
C LEU A 333 6.25 5.31 8.67
N VAL A 334 6.16 4.33 7.77
CA VAL A 334 6.98 3.11 7.80
C VAL A 334 8.48 3.46 7.78
N SER A 335 8.90 4.35 6.87
CA SER A 335 10.30 4.79 6.79
C SER A 335 10.77 5.48 8.08
N ARG A 336 9.92 6.34 8.66
CA ARG A 336 10.19 7.05 9.91
C ARG A 336 10.31 6.10 11.08
N ALA A 337 9.37 5.17 11.23
CA ALA A 337 9.35 4.19 12.30
C ALA A 337 10.57 3.26 12.25
N LEU A 338 10.91 2.75 11.07
CA LEU A 338 12.11 1.91 10.87
C LEU A 338 13.40 2.66 11.24
N GLY A 339 13.51 3.95 10.91
CA GLY A 339 14.64 4.79 11.33
C GLY A 339 14.73 4.91 12.84
N GLY A 340 13.60 5.08 13.54
CA GLY A 340 13.55 5.09 15.01
C GLY A 340 13.95 3.74 15.61
N LEU A 341 13.43 2.63 15.09
CA LEU A 341 13.78 1.27 15.54
C LEU A 341 15.26 0.93 15.27
N ALA A 342 15.82 1.39 14.14
CA ALA A 342 17.25 1.24 13.86
C ALA A 342 18.12 1.96 14.90
N ALA A 343 17.71 3.15 15.35
CA ALA A 343 18.40 3.86 16.43
C ALA A 343 18.32 3.11 17.78
N VAL A 344 17.19 2.47 18.07
CA VAL A 344 17.00 1.62 19.26
C VAL A 344 17.92 0.40 19.22
N LEU A 345 18.02 -0.28 18.08
CA LEU A 345 18.90 -1.44 17.91
C LEU A 345 20.39 -1.07 17.86
N GLY A 346 20.73 0.15 17.45
CA GLY A 346 22.11 0.60 17.27
C GLY A 346 22.87 -0.27 16.27
N ALA A 347 24.06 -0.78 16.63
CA ALA A 347 24.88 -1.62 15.76
C ALA A 347 24.16 -2.91 15.29
N TYR A 348 23.22 -3.44 16.06
CA TYR A 348 22.44 -4.62 15.69
C TYR A 348 21.51 -4.40 14.48
N SER A 349 21.18 -3.14 14.15
CA SER A 349 20.44 -2.82 12.93
C SER A 349 21.25 -3.04 11.64
N TYR A 350 22.57 -3.16 11.76
CA TYR A 350 23.54 -3.35 10.66
C TYR A 350 24.01 -4.79 10.48
N VAL A 351 23.87 -5.61 11.54
CA VAL A 351 24.34 -7.00 11.54
C VAL A 351 23.39 -7.86 10.71
N ARG A 352 23.93 -8.69 9.82
CA ARG A 352 23.17 -9.49 8.86
C ARG A 352 22.85 -10.92 9.32
N ASN A 353 23.35 -11.31 10.47
CA ASN A 353 23.15 -12.63 11.06
C ASN A 353 22.58 -12.53 12.50
N GLY A 354 22.21 -13.66 13.07
CA GLY A 354 21.61 -13.74 14.40
C GLY A 354 20.15 -13.26 14.44
N GLU A 355 19.60 -13.13 15.65
CA GLU A 355 18.17 -12.86 15.89
C GLU A 355 17.66 -11.55 15.25
N THR A 356 18.52 -10.52 15.18
CA THR A 356 18.17 -9.23 14.57
C THR A 356 18.54 -9.12 13.09
N GLY A 357 19.18 -10.14 12.51
CA GLY A 357 19.73 -10.08 11.15
C GLY A 357 18.72 -9.75 10.07
N ILE A 358 17.45 -10.16 10.24
CA ILE A 358 16.36 -9.83 9.29
C ILE A 358 16.05 -8.33 9.27
N PHE A 359 16.29 -7.58 10.35
CA PHE A 359 15.93 -6.16 10.47
C PHE A 359 16.53 -5.31 9.33
N GLN A 360 17.84 -5.48 9.04
CA GLN A 360 18.49 -4.73 7.96
C GLN A 360 17.88 -5.03 6.58
N LYS A 361 17.41 -6.28 6.35
CA LYS A 361 16.68 -6.65 5.12
C LYS A 361 15.36 -5.89 5.06
N LEU A 362 14.57 -5.86 6.14
CA LEU A 362 13.31 -5.13 6.19
C LEU A 362 13.51 -3.63 5.90
N VAL A 363 14.56 -3.00 6.42
CA VAL A 363 14.90 -1.59 6.14
C VAL A 363 15.24 -1.35 4.67
N ARG A 364 16.01 -2.24 4.04
CA ARG A 364 16.34 -2.13 2.61
C ARG A 364 15.09 -2.31 1.74
N ASP A 365 14.30 -3.32 2.05
CA ASP A 365 13.11 -3.70 1.28
C ASP A 365 11.99 -2.64 1.42
N ALA A 366 11.86 -2.01 2.59
CA ALA A 366 10.88 -0.95 2.84
C ALA A 366 11.04 0.27 1.92
N LYS A 367 12.23 0.51 1.35
CA LYS A 367 12.43 1.58 0.34
C LYS A 367 11.49 1.41 -0.84
N SER A 368 11.18 0.17 -1.22
CA SER A 368 10.26 -0.15 -2.31
C SER A 368 8.84 0.36 -2.07
N VAL A 369 8.39 0.41 -0.81
CA VAL A 369 7.04 0.89 -0.45
C VAL A 369 6.82 2.34 -0.88
N ALA A 370 7.88 3.16 -0.93
CA ALA A 370 7.80 4.56 -1.32
C ALA A 370 7.81 4.80 -2.84
N ILE A 371 8.27 3.83 -3.64
CA ILE A 371 8.51 4.02 -5.08
C ILE A 371 7.69 3.07 -5.97
N VAL A 372 7.43 1.84 -5.53
CA VAL A 372 6.71 0.84 -6.35
C VAL A 372 5.23 1.22 -6.48
N HIS A 373 4.71 1.07 -7.70
CA HIS A 373 3.30 1.23 -8.09
C HIS A 373 2.70 2.65 -7.94
N ALA A 374 3.34 3.55 -7.29
CA ALA A 374 3.20 5.02 -7.30
C ALA A 374 4.17 5.63 -6.29
N SER A 375 4.95 6.59 -6.71
CA SER A 375 5.75 7.38 -5.78
C SER A 375 4.84 8.26 -4.90
N ARG A 376 5.38 8.79 -3.80
CA ARG A 376 4.63 9.76 -2.98
C ARG A 376 4.16 10.97 -3.80
N VAL A 377 4.99 11.44 -4.73
CA VAL A 377 4.64 12.55 -5.64
C VAL A 377 3.46 12.16 -6.55
N ALA A 378 3.45 10.94 -7.11
CA ALA A 378 2.33 10.48 -7.92
C ALA A 378 1.00 10.40 -7.12
N CYS A 379 1.07 10.05 -5.84
CA CYS A 379 -0.10 10.11 -4.95
C CYS A 379 -0.59 11.56 -4.75
N GLN A 380 0.33 12.49 -4.54
CA GLN A 380 -0.03 13.91 -4.46
C GLN A 380 -0.63 14.43 -5.78
N GLN A 381 -0.08 14.02 -6.93
CA GLN A 381 -0.62 14.38 -8.25
C GLN A 381 -2.02 13.80 -8.51
N THR A 382 -2.41 12.73 -7.83
CA THR A 382 -3.78 12.20 -7.88
C THR A 382 -4.76 13.14 -7.14
N ILE A 383 -4.33 13.74 -6.03
CA ILE A 383 -5.18 14.60 -5.17
C ILE A 383 -5.17 16.06 -5.65
N LEU A 384 -4.01 16.57 -6.06
CA LEU A 384 -3.78 17.99 -6.39
C LEU A 384 -4.85 18.60 -7.31
N PRO A 385 -5.23 18.01 -8.46
CA PRO A 385 -6.24 18.58 -9.35
C PRO A 385 -7.66 18.58 -8.75
N GLN A 386 -7.89 17.90 -7.63
CA GLN A 386 -9.19 17.77 -6.98
C GLN A 386 -9.39 18.81 -5.86
N LEU A 387 -8.32 19.45 -5.36
CA LEU A 387 -8.36 20.32 -4.18
C LEU A 387 -9.41 21.43 -4.27
N VAL A 388 -9.50 22.11 -5.41
CA VAL A 388 -10.46 23.23 -5.60
C VAL A 388 -11.90 22.79 -5.45
N LEU A 389 -12.24 21.64 -6.07
CA LEU A 389 -13.61 21.12 -5.99
C LEU A 389 -13.94 20.58 -4.61
N LEU A 390 -13.00 19.90 -3.95
CA LEU A 390 -13.14 19.41 -2.58
C LEU A 390 -13.35 20.59 -1.61
N ALA A 391 -12.51 21.63 -1.71
CA ALA A 391 -12.63 22.83 -0.88
C ALA A 391 -13.98 23.53 -1.02
N ARG A 392 -14.48 23.64 -2.27
CA ARG A 392 -15.74 24.35 -2.55
C ARG A 392 -17.00 23.56 -2.20
N ARG A 393 -16.93 22.20 -2.20
CA ARG A 393 -18.13 21.36 -2.09
C ARG A 393 -18.24 20.60 -0.78
N SER A 394 -17.13 20.17 -0.19
CA SER A 394 -17.18 19.24 0.95
C SER A 394 -16.58 19.74 2.25
N TRP A 395 -15.61 20.68 2.21
CA TRP A 395 -14.88 21.05 3.43
C TRP A 395 -15.53 22.17 4.26
N HIS A 396 -16.81 22.42 4.07
CA HIS A 396 -17.60 23.41 4.83
C HIS A 396 -18.54 22.78 5.86
N GLY A 397 -18.44 21.46 6.11
CA GLY A 397 -19.25 20.77 7.10
C GLY A 397 -20.62 20.28 6.62
N GLU A 398 -20.99 20.53 5.36
CA GLU A 398 -22.27 20.09 4.79
C GLU A 398 -22.28 18.60 4.40
N ALA A 399 -21.10 18.00 4.15
CA ALA A 399 -20.99 16.59 3.80
C ALA A 399 -21.25 15.71 5.03
N THR A 400 -22.24 14.82 4.93
CA THR A 400 -22.52 13.84 5.99
C THR A 400 -21.45 12.74 5.95
N PRO A 401 -20.64 12.55 7.00
CA PRO A 401 -19.70 11.45 7.09
C PRO A 401 -20.41 10.10 7.02
N VAL A 402 -19.75 9.12 6.42
CA VAL A 402 -20.22 7.74 6.32
C VAL A 402 -19.72 6.97 7.55
N GLU A 403 -20.61 6.72 8.52
CA GLU A 403 -20.26 6.04 9.77
C GLU A 403 -19.79 4.61 9.56
N GLU A 404 -20.33 3.93 8.55
CA GLU A 404 -20.01 2.56 8.18
C GLU A 404 -18.52 2.38 7.82
N LEU A 405 -17.82 3.46 7.49
CA LEU A 405 -16.35 3.43 7.31
C LEU A 405 -15.60 2.98 8.57
N PHE A 406 -16.23 3.12 9.74
CA PHE A 406 -15.64 2.84 11.04
C PHE A 406 -16.23 1.60 11.73
N HIS A 407 -17.17 0.89 11.09
CA HIS A 407 -17.76 -0.36 11.60
C HIS A 407 -16.90 -1.56 11.23
N PHE A 408 -15.77 -1.72 11.91
CA PHE A 408 -14.85 -2.83 11.65
C PHE A 408 -15.41 -4.15 12.17
N GLY A 409 -15.32 -5.20 11.33
CA GLY A 409 -15.88 -6.52 11.61
C GLY A 409 -17.25 -6.76 10.96
N GLU A 410 -17.87 -5.74 10.38
CA GLU A 410 -19.04 -5.91 9.53
C GLU A 410 -18.60 -6.30 8.11
N GLU A 411 -19.36 -7.22 7.50
CA GLU A 411 -19.12 -7.67 6.14
C GLU A 411 -19.24 -6.51 5.14
N LEU A 412 -18.30 -6.44 4.20
CA LEU A 412 -18.30 -5.43 3.16
C LEU A 412 -19.08 -5.92 1.93
N PRO A 413 -19.78 -5.03 1.20
CA PRO A 413 -20.30 -5.38 -0.12
C PRO A 413 -19.13 -5.76 -1.05
N GLU A 414 -19.41 -6.48 -2.14
CA GLU A 414 -18.40 -6.83 -3.13
C GLU A 414 -17.71 -5.58 -3.70
N LEU A 415 -16.47 -5.76 -4.20
CA LEU A 415 -15.70 -4.67 -4.80
C LEU A 415 -16.41 -4.16 -6.07
N PRO A 416 -16.86 -2.91 -6.09
CA PRO A 416 -17.62 -2.35 -7.20
C PRO A 416 -16.68 -1.81 -8.31
N TRP A 417 -16.05 -2.71 -9.07
CA TRP A 417 -15.05 -2.39 -10.09
C TRP A 417 -15.50 -1.37 -11.13
N ASP A 418 -16.78 -1.40 -11.50
CA ASP A 418 -17.44 -0.52 -12.45
C ASP A 418 -17.73 0.88 -11.88
N ARG A 419 -17.84 1.01 -10.55
CA ARG A 419 -18.19 2.27 -9.86
C ARG A 419 -16.98 3.08 -9.42
N LEU A 420 -15.76 2.54 -9.56
CA LEU A 420 -14.54 3.28 -9.27
C LEU A 420 -14.41 4.48 -10.22
N SER A 421 -14.02 5.64 -9.70
CA SER A 421 -13.87 6.88 -10.47
C SER A 421 -12.47 7.47 -10.29
N VAL A 422 -11.89 7.99 -11.37
CA VAL A 422 -10.56 8.64 -11.32
C VAL A 422 -10.52 9.91 -10.46
N SER A 423 -11.68 10.50 -10.20
CA SER A 423 -11.83 11.71 -9.40
C SER A 423 -13.06 11.63 -8.52
N ALA A 424 -12.95 12.10 -7.29
CA ALA A 424 -14.05 12.22 -6.34
C ALA A 424 -15.08 13.31 -6.70
N LYS A 425 -14.86 14.08 -7.77
CA LYS A 425 -15.77 15.14 -8.27
C LYS A 425 -16.16 16.18 -7.20
N GLY A 426 -15.25 16.38 -6.23
CA GLY A 426 -15.45 17.31 -5.12
C GLY A 426 -16.26 16.74 -3.96
N ILE A 427 -16.48 15.44 -3.89
CA ILE A 427 -17.14 14.76 -2.78
C ILE A 427 -16.09 14.13 -1.87
N ASP A 428 -16.15 14.43 -0.58
CA ASP A 428 -15.29 13.86 0.46
C ASP A 428 -16.15 13.71 1.72
N ARG A 429 -16.52 12.47 2.04
CA ARG A 429 -17.34 12.14 3.21
C ARG A 429 -16.51 11.59 4.38
N LEU A 430 -15.19 11.53 4.25
CA LEU A 430 -14.29 11.11 5.32
C LEU A 430 -13.71 12.30 6.07
N THR A 431 -13.03 13.23 5.37
CA THR A 431 -12.23 14.29 6.01
C THR A 431 -13.09 15.28 6.83
N PRO A 432 -14.31 15.67 6.42
CA PRO A 432 -15.16 16.57 7.20
C PRO A 432 -15.61 16.02 8.58
N LEU A 433 -15.34 14.75 8.86
CA LEU A 433 -15.56 14.18 10.19
C LEU A 433 -14.87 15.03 11.29
N VAL A 434 -13.70 15.60 11.02
CA VAL A 434 -12.97 16.42 12.00
C VAL A 434 -13.76 17.67 12.40
N LEU A 435 -14.56 18.25 11.50
CA LEU A 435 -15.41 19.41 11.79
C LEU A 435 -16.54 19.00 12.74
N ARG A 436 -17.24 17.92 12.44
CA ARG A 436 -18.32 17.39 13.27
C ARG A 436 -17.84 16.99 14.67
N GLU A 437 -16.68 16.35 14.76
CA GLU A 437 -16.14 15.92 16.04
C GLU A 437 -15.58 17.09 16.86
N ALA A 438 -15.19 18.21 16.22
CA ALA A 438 -14.81 19.42 16.93
C ALA A 438 -16.00 20.14 17.60
N ASP A 439 -17.22 19.93 17.08
CA ASP A 439 -18.45 20.49 17.64
C ASP A 439 -19.06 19.61 18.76
N ARG A 440 -18.52 18.39 18.94
CA ARG A 440 -18.92 17.50 20.05
C ARG A 440 -18.27 17.92 21.37
N ASP A 441 -18.99 17.70 22.46
CA ASP A 441 -18.41 17.86 23.78
C ASP A 441 -17.41 16.74 24.08
N GLN A 442 -16.13 17.10 24.05
CA GLN A 442 -15.01 16.21 24.37
C GLN A 442 -14.57 16.50 25.81
N PRO A 443 -14.74 15.56 26.76
CA PRO A 443 -14.40 15.79 28.17
C PRO A 443 -12.88 15.97 28.36
N ASP A 444 -12.05 15.27 27.59
CA ASP A 444 -10.60 15.40 27.65
C ASP A 444 -10.13 16.67 26.93
N VAL A 445 -9.47 17.56 27.68
CA VAL A 445 -9.02 18.87 27.17
C VAL A 445 -7.95 18.73 26.08
N ARG A 446 -7.06 17.74 26.19
CA ARG A 446 -6.00 17.49 25.23
C ARG A 446 -6.59 17.02 23.90
N LEU A 447 -7.45 16.01 23.94
CA LEU A 447 -8.11 15.49 22.74
C LEU A 447 -8.98 16.56 22.08
N ARG A 448 -9.78 17.30 22.87
CA ARG A 448 -10.58 18.43 22.37
C ARG A 448 -9.73 19.42 21.61
N ARG A 449 -8.60 19.87 22.18
CA ARG A 449 -7.68 20.79 21.51
C ARG A 449 -7.15 20.22 20.20
N MET A 450 -6.74 18.96 20.18
CA MET A 450 -6.19 18.35 18.96
C MET A 450 -7.25 18.22 17.86
N VAL A 451 -8.46 17.78 18.19
CA VAL A 451 -9.58 17.72 17.23
C VAL A 451 -9.90 19.11 16.68
N THR A 452 -9.89 20.14 17.55
CA THR A 452 -10.08 21.54 17.13
C THR A 452 -8.94 22.01 16.21
N ASP A 453 -7.69 21.64 16.48
CA ASP A 453 -6.53 21.94 15.61
C ASP A 453 -6.71 21.32 14.21
N PHE A 454 -7.15 20.05 14.11
CA PHE A 454 -7.44 19.39 12.83
C PHE A 454 -8.60 20.05 12.08
N ALA A 455 -9.66 20.43 12.78
CA ALA A 455 -10.79 21.16 12.19
C ALA A 455 -10.37 22.55 11.70
N GLY A 456 -9.53 23.24 12.46
CA GLY A 456 -8.93 24.54 12.07
C GLY A 456 -8.09 24.40 10.81
N GLU A 457 -7.24 23.38 10.75
CA GLU A 457 -6.41 23.07 9.57
C GLU A 457 -7.27 22.84 8.31
N LEU A 458 -8.39 22.10 8.43
CA LEU A 458 -9.28 21.87 7.29
C LEU A 458 -9.96 23.16 6.82
N ARG A 459 -10.37 24.04 7.76
CA ARG A 459 -10.96 25.35 7.40
C ARG A 459 -9.95 26.26 6.70
N GLU A 460 -8.70 26.29 7.15
CA GLU A 460 -7.62 27.00 6.47
C GLU A 460 -7.37 26.45 5.06
N LEU A 461 -7.27 25.13 4.91
CA LEU A 461 -7.14 24.46 3.62
C LEU A 461 -8.31 24.78 2.69
N ALA A 462 -9.54 24.80 3.20
CA ALA A 462 -10.72 25.17 2.40
C ALA A 462 -10.57 26.59 1.83
N GLY A 463 -10.13 27.56 2.64
CA GLY A 463 -9.86 28.93 2.18
C GLY A 463 -8.73 29.02 1.15
N GLU A 464 -7.59 28.38 1.43
CA GLU A 464 -6.41 28.41 0.55
C GLU A 464 -6.67 27.70 -0.79
N CYS A 465 -7.32 26.52 -0.75
CA CYS A 465 -7.52 25.69 -1.95
C CYS A 465 -8.65 26.18 -2.86
N ALA A 466 -9.70 26.83 -2.32
CA ALA A 466 -10.87 27.25 -3.11
C ALA A 466 -10.54 28.22 -4.26
N THR A 467 -9.43 28.93 -4.17
CA THR A 467 -9.00 29.98 -5.12
C THR A 467 -7.76 29.64 -5.93
N LEU A 468 -7.23 28.41 -5.80
CA LEU A 468 -6.03 28.01 -6.54
C LEU A 468 -6.22 28.12 -8.05
N PRO A 469 -5.31 28.77 -8.78
CA PRO A 469 -5.37 28.84 -10.23
C PRO A 469 -5.01 27.49 -10.86
N MET A 470 -5.53 27.24 -12.07
CA MET A 470 -5.31 25.97 -12.79
C MET A 470 -3.82 25.60 -12.96
N ALA A 471 -2.93 26.57 -13.12
CA ALA A 471 -1.49 26.30 -13.21
C ALA A 471 -0.90 25.69 -11.94
N GLN A 472 -1.51 25.89 -10.79
CA GLN A 472 -1.10 25.31 -9.51
C GLN A 472 -1.73 23.95 -9.22
N LEU A 473 -2.56 23.43 -10.12
CA LEU A 473 -3.20 22.12 -10.03
C LEU A 473 -2.56 21.07 -10.97
N GLN A 474 -1.49 21.45 -11.64
CA GLN A 474 -0.79 20.64 -12.64
C GLN A 474 0.42 19.92 -12.02
N PRO A 475 0.92 18.83 -12.62
CA PRO A 475 2.15 18.18 -12.16
C PRO A 475 3.38 19.10 -12.07
N THR A 476 3.39 20.17 -12.83
CA THR A 476 4.44 21.20 -12.85
C THR A 476 4.27 22.32 -11.80
N ALA A 477 3.27 22.20 -10.93
CA ALA A 477 3.02 23.15 -9.85
C ALA A 477 4.20 23.26 -8.87
N GLY A 478 4.31 24.41 -8.22
CA GLY A 478 5.38 24.67 -7.25
C GLY A 478 5.21 23.89 -5.92
N PRO A 479 6.25 23.90 -5.06
CA PRO A 479 6.25 23.16 -3.79
C PRO A 479 5.07 23.46 -2.87
N HIS A 480 4.57 24.70 -2.88
CA HIS A 480 3.42 25.09 -2.05
C HIS A 480 2.16 24.25 -2.34
N SER A 481 1.84 24.01 -3.62
CA SER A 481 0.69 23.18 -4.00
C SER A 481 0.81 21.74 -3.47
N TYR A 482 2.01 21.17 -3.50
CA TYR A 482 2.29 19.85 -2.93
C TYR A 482 2.25 19.84 -1.39
N GLU A 483 2.61 20.96 -0.74
CA GLU A 483 2.45 21.13 0.70
C GLU A 483 0.97 21.12 1.11
N LEU A 484 0.10 21.82 0.39
CA LEU A 484 -1.35 21.79 0.61
C LEU A 484 -1.91 20.36 0.56
N VAL A 485 -1.49 19.57 -0.44
CA VAL A 485 -1.88 18.15 -0.51
C VAL A 485 -1.38 17.36 0.71
N SER A 486 -0.14 17.58 1.14
CA SER A 486 0.43 16.87 2.31
C SER A 486 -0.33 17.21 3.59
N ARG A 487 -0.69 18.48 3.78
CA ARG A 487 -1.50 18.96 4.91
C ARG A 487 -2.89 18.30 4.87
N PHE A 488 -3.54 18.30 3.73
CA PHE A 488 -4.83 17.64 3.52
C PHE A 488 -4.77 16.14 3.86
N ILE A 489 -3.75 15.41 3.38
CA ILE A 489 -3.57 13.99 3.70
C ILE A 489 -3.47 13.75 5.21
N ASN A 490 -2.75 14.62 5.95
CA ASN A 490 -2.65 14.50 7.39
C ASN A 490 -4.01 14.73 8.08
N VAL A 491 -4.83 15.65 7.59
CA VAL A 491 -6.19 15.87 8.12
C VAL A 491 -7.08 14.66 7.82
N THR A 492 -7.03 14.11 6.61
CA THR A 492 -7.75 12.88 6.25
C THR A 492 -7.37 11.70 7.15
N ALA A 493 -6.07 11.53 7.43
CA ALA A 493 -5.59 10.52 8.37
C ALA A 493 -6.05 10.78 9.81
N GLY A 494 -6.08 12.05 10.23
CA GLY A 494 -6.66 12.47 11.51
C GLY A 494 -8.13 12.09 11.62
N ALA A 495 -8.91 12.34 10.57
CA ALA A 495 -10.32 11.93 10.49
C ALA A 495 -10.47 10.40 10.62
N ALA A 496 -9.64 9.62 9.93
CA ALA A 496 -9.64 8.16 10.04
C ALA A 496 -9.32 7.69 11.46
N CYS A 497 -8.31 8.28 12.12
CA CYS A 497 -7.95 7.95 13.50
C CYS A 497 -9.07 8.33 14.48
N ILE A 498 -9.64 9.51 14.37
CA ILE A 498 -10.74 9.98 15.22
C ILE A 498 -11.94 9.05 15.04
N GLY A 499 -12.37 8.76 13.82
CA GLY A 499 -13.52 7.92 13.55
C GLY A 499 -13.37 6.49 14.09
N ARG A 500 -12.20 5.86 13.87
CA ARG A 500 -11.93 4.47 14.32
C ARG A 500 -11.81 4.35 15.84
N TRP A 501 -11.21 5.34 16.49
CA TRP A 501 -10.78 5.22 17.88
C TRP A 501 -11.54 6.11 18.86
N ARG A 502 -12.62 6.80 18.41
CA ARG A 502 -13.39 7.77 19.22
C ARG A 502 -13.92 7.23 20.54
N ASP A 503 -14.22 5.91 20.61
CA ASP A 503 -14.72 5.26 21.82
C ASP A 503 -13.59 4.68 22.69
N ARG A 504 -12.33 4.94 22.34
CA ARG A 504 -11.15 4.56 23.10
C ARG A 504 -10.75 5.67 24.07
N ASP A 505 -9.82 5.32 24.95
CA ASP A 505 -9.18 6.26 25.86
C ASP A 505 -8.65 7.50 25.12
N PRO A 506 -9.05 8.71 25.52
CA PRO A 506 -8.63 9.96 24.89
C PRO A 506 -7.10 10.15 24.82
N VAL A 507 -6.35 9.67 25.82
CA VAL A 507 -4.88 9.71 25.85
C VAL A 507 -4.31 8.92 24.67
N TYR A 508 -4.87 7.73 24.41
CA TYR A 508 -4.47 6.89 23.29
C TYR A 508 -4.72 7.58 21.93
N VAL A 509 -5.94 8.13 21.75
CA VAL A 509 -6.30 8.83 20.50
C VAL A 509 -5.42 10.05 20.29
N SER A 510 -5.18 10.85 21.34
CA SER A 510 -4.30 12.02 21.28
C SER A 510 -2.87 11.66 20.91
N ALA A 511 -2.37 10.51 21.38
CA ALA A 511 -1.05 10.01 21.01
C ALA A 511 -0.97 9.67 19.50
N LEU A 512 -1.99 9.01 18.94
CA LEU A 512 -2.04 8.73 17.50
C LEU A 512 -2.07 10.03 16.67
N LEU A 513 -2.93 10.98 17.03
CA LEU A 513 -3.05 12.27 16.32
C LEU A 513 -1.75 13.08 16.36
N SER A 514 -0.95 12.99 17.43
CA SER A 514 0.34 13.68 17.52
C SER A 514 1.39 13.19 16.50
N ARG A 515 1.14 12.03 15.86
CA ARG A 515 2.00 11.51 14.78
C ARG A 515 1.74 12.16 13.41
N LEU A 516 0.70 12.97 13.29
CA LEU A 516 0.24 13.63 12.07
C LEU A 516 0.50 15.14 12.17
N PRO A 517 1.61 15.67 11.62
CA PRO A 517 1.97 17.08 11.75
C PRO A 517 1.02 17.97 10.95
N LEU A 518 0.52 19.03 11.59
CA LEU A 518 -0.25 20.12 10.98
C LEU A 518 0.64 21.31 10.62
N ARG A 519 0.08 22.35 10.00
CA ARG A 519 0.79 23.57 9.58
C ARG A 519 1.68 24.13 10.69
N GLY A 520 2.89 24.55 10.32
CA GLY A 520 3.87 25.11 11.27
C GLY A 520 4.54 24.10 12.19
N LYS A 521 4.07 22.87 12.25
CA LYS A 521 4.64 21.79 13.06
C LYS A 521 5.42 20.81 12.15
N ARG A 522 6.69 21.09 11.88
CA ARG A 522 7.52 20.22 11.01
C ARG A 522 7.90 18.88 11.65
N ARG A 523 7.72 18.73 12.95
CA ARG A 523 8.04 17.51 13.70
C ARG A 523 6.85 17.09 14.57
N CYS A 524 6.68 15.78 14.73
CA CYS A 524 5.75 15.24 15.71
C CYS A 524 6.18 15.70 17.11
N ALA A 525 5.22 16.10 17.94
CA ALA A 525 5.48 16.37 19.34
C ALA A 525 5.96 15.08 20.04
N PRO A 526 6.93 15.15 20.96
CA PRO A 526 7.27 14.02 21.80
C PRO A 526 6.05 13.64 22.67
N PHE A 527 5.92 12.36 22.96
CA PHE A 527 4.93 11.89 23.90
C PHE A 527 5.29 12.32 25.32
N ASP A 528 4.29 12.64 26.13
CA ASP A 528 4.46 12.68 27.58
C ASP A 528 4.47 11.27 28.17
N GLU A 529 4.67 11.17 29.47
CA GLU A 529 4.79 9.90 30.17
C GLU A 529 3.49 9.09 30.08
N GLU A 530 2.32 9.73 30.24
CA GLU A 530 1.02 9.08 30.19
C GLU A 530 0.72 8.47 28.81
N GLN A 531 0.99 9.20 27.73
CA GLN A 531 0.86 8.72 26.36
C GLN A 531 1.82 7.54 26.08
N THR A 532 3.07 7.66 26.55
CA THR A 532 4.07 6.60 26.42
C THR A 532 3.62 5.33 27.11
N GLU A 533 3.19 5.41 28.38
CA GLU A 533 2.72 4.25 29.14
C GLU A 533 1.47 3.61 28.52
N ARG A 534 0.57 4.44 28.01
CA ARG A 534 -0.64 3.94 27.36
C ARG A 534 -0.33 3.13 26.11
N LEU A 535 0.55 3.64 25.25
CA LEU A 535 1.00 2.94 24.05
C LEU A 535 1.81 1.68 24.38
N ILE A 536 2.70 1.72 25.36
CA ILE A 536 3.46 0.54 25.82
C ILE A 536 2.51 -0.53 26.38
N THR A 537 1.49 -0.13 27.12
CA THR A 537 0.48 -1.07 27.66
C THR A 537 -0.30 -1.76 26.54
N ASP A 538 -0.71 -1.02 25.51
CA ASP A 538 -1.40 -1.59 24.34
C ASP A 538 -0.47 -2.49 23.52
N MET A 539 0.78 -2.09 23.35
CA MET A 539 1.82 -2.87 22.67
C MET A 539 2.11 -4.20 23.42
N ARG A 540 2.12 -4.23 24.75
CA ARG A 540 2.25 -5.47 25.53
C ARG A 540 1.11 -6.44 25.29
N LYS A 541 -0.11 -5.95 25.18
CA LYS A 541 -1.29 -6.78 24.86
C LYS A 541 -1.20 -7.36 23.44
N ARG A 542 -0.60 -6.61 22.52
CA ARG A 542 -0.41 -7.06 21.13
C ARG A 542 0.69 -8.12 21.01
N TYR A 543 1.75 -8.02 21.81
CA TYR A 543 2.96 -8.87 21.73
C TYR A 543 3.29 -9.54 23.06
N PRO A 544 2.38 -10.38 23.60
CA PRO A 544 2.57 -10.96 24.94
C PRO A 544 3.80 -11.88 25.05
N ASN A 545 4.21 -12.50 23.94
CA ASN A 545 5.35 -13.42 23.91
C ASN A 545 6.70 -12.72 23.65
N ASP A 546 6.69 -11.46 23.22
CA ASP A 546 7.90 -10.71 22.89
C ASP A 546 8.31 -9.73 24.02
N LEU A 547 7.44 -9.53 24.99
CA LEU A 547 7.65 -8.69 26.16
C LEU A 547 7.46 -9.52 27.43
N PRO A 548 8.50 -9.71 28.28
CA PRO A 548 8.32 -10.30 29.60
C PRO A 548 7.39 -9.39 30.44
N ASN A 549 6.62 -10.03 31.33
CA ASN A 549 5.74 -9.36 32.28
C ASN A 549 6.48 -8.38 33.20
#